data_420659bd966375c3cf8dcebf7215f6e6
#
_entry.id   420659bd966375c3cf8dcebf7215f6e6
#
_cell.length_a   1.000
_cell.length_b   1.000
_cell.length_c   1.000
_cell.angle_alpha   90.00
_cell.angle_beta   90.00
_cell.angle_gamma   90.00
#
_symmetry.space_group_name_H-M   'P 1'
#
loop_
_entity.id
_entity.type
_entity.pdbx_description
1 polymer ?
#
loop_
_entity_poly.entity_id
_entity_poly.type
_entity_poly.pdbx_seq_one_letter_code
_entity_poly.pdbx_strand_id
1 'polypeptide(L)'
;VLVFIETDNGLIGVGEGWTPGASPKALMQTIEEDVGPRLIGQDPRYHTKIFTEVWKTTALNARRGILSIALSAVDLALWDLVGKALQAPVYQLLGAFTDQVPCYASAGLYGKGKDETALAEEMQGYLAQGFSDVKMKVGGVSLEEDVKRVRAVRDAIGPKARLMVDANYTLNVPKSLKMAQAFEPYEIYWLEAPVSPDDVSGQAKVNALSPIPVCGNETETGIDRFRELITHRAVEFVQFDIAACGGISEGRRIADLAAAFHLPCTLHASSTGI
;
A
#
# COMPACT_ATOMS: atom_id res chain seq x y z
N VAL A 1 -2.95 14.38 -3.64
CA VAL A 1 -2.70 15.39 -4.70
C VAL A 1 -2.98 14.76 -6.03
N LEU A 2 -3.80 15.40 -6.87
CA LEU A 2 -4.03 14.97 -8.25
C LEU A 2 -3.05 15.66 -9.19
N VAL A 3 -2.56 14.92 -10.18
CA VAL A 3 -1.66 15.39 -11.23
C VAL A 3 -2.36 15.24 -12.57
N PHE A 4 -2.36 16.30 -13.35
CA PHE A 4 -2.88 16.31 -14.71
C PHE A 4 -1.72 16.61 -15.67
N ILE A 5 -1.48 15.71 -16.62
CA ILE A 5 -0.48 15.88 -17.68
C ILE A 5 -1.21 16.02 -19.01
N GLU A 6 -1.06 17.17 -19.65
CA GLU A 6 -1.68 17.44 -20.94
C GLU A 6 -0.65 17.30 -22.06
N THR A 7 -1.06 16.67 -23.15
CA THR A 7 -0.27 16.52 -24.37
C THR A 7 -0.64 17.59 -25.41
N ASP A 8 0.22 17.81 -26.41
CA ASP A 8 0.02 18.74 -27.50
C ASP A 8 -1.22 18.44 -28.36
N ASN A 9 -1.70 17.20 -28.35
CA ASN A 9 -2.92 16.78 -29.05
C ASN A 9 -4.19 16.79 -28.14
N GLY A 10 -4.09 17.34 -26.93
CA GLY A 10 -5.22 17.55 -26.02
C GLY A 10 -5.62 16.32 -25.17
N LEU A 11 -4.85 15.23 -25.18
CA LEU A 11 -5.08 14.16 -24.23
C LEU A 11 -4.61 14.57 -22.84
N ILE A 12 -5.41 14.23 -21.81
CA ILE A 12 -5.08 14.50 -20.41
C ILE A 12 -4.98 13.18 -19.65
N GLY A 13 -3.81 12.94 -19.05
CA GLY A 13 -3.58 11.86 -18.11
C GLY A 13 -3.76 12.34 -16.69
N VAL A 14 -4.31 11.47 -15.85
CA VAL A 14 -4.58 11.74 -14.43
C VAL A 14 -3.80 10.77 -13.57
N GLY A 15 -3.13 11.29 -12.55
CA GLY A 15 -2.43 10.48 -11.55
C GLY A 15 -2.66 11.04 -10.15
N GLU A 16 -2.33 10.23 -9.16
CA GLU A 16 -2.51 10.57 -7.76
C GLU A 16 -1.24 10.34 -6.95
N GLY A 17 -0.93 11.29 -6.06
CA GLY A 17 0.13 11.15 -5.07
C GLY A 17 -0.45 11.11 -3.66
N TRP A 18 -0.08 10.07 -2.92
CA TRP A 18 -0.53 9.82 -1.56
C TRP A 18 0.29 10.64 -0.54
N THR A 19 -0.34 11.41 0.32
CA THR A 19 0.33 12.26 1.32
C THR A 19 -0.26 12.09 2.72
N PRO A 20 -0.21 10.89 3.33
CA PRO A 20 -0.77 10.71 4.66
C PRO A 20 0.05 11.50 5.68
N GLY A 21 -0.64 12.40 6.41
CA GLY A 21 -0.01 13.20 7.45
C GLY A 21 1.03 14.23 6.99
N ALA A 22 1.25 14.37 5.67
CA ALA A 22 2.21 15.31 5.10
C ALA A 22 1.53 16.52 4.43
N SER A 23 2.30 17.57 4.15
CA SER A 23 1.78 18.76 3.45
C SER A 23 1.57 18.46 1.96
N PRO A 24 0.34 18.51 1.44
CA PRO A 24 0.10 18.37 0.01
C PRO A 24 0.77 19.46 -0.82
N LYS A 25 0.99 20.65 -0.26
CA LYS A 25 1.71 21.74 -0.94
C LYS A 25 3.15 21.41 -1.27
N ALA A 26 3.84 20.70 -0.37
CA ALA A 26 5.20 20.27 -0.63
C ALA A 26 5.26 19.26 -1.79
N LEU A 27 4.30 18.34 -1.87
CA LEU A 27 4.19 17.42 -3.00
C LEU A 27 3.89 18.15 -4.31
N MET A 28 2.94 19.09 -4.30
CA MET A 28 2.62 19.92 -5.47
C MET A 28 3.86 20.64 -5.98
N GLN A 29 4.57 21.33 -5.10
CA GLN A 29 5.80 22.05 -5.46
C GLN A 29 6.88 21.13 -6.00
N THR A 30 7.08 19.95 -5.40
CA THR A 30 8.04 18.94 -5.91
C THR A 30 7.67 18.47 -7.31
N ILE A 31 6.37 18.28 -7.58
CA ILE A 31 5.91 17.89 -8.92
C ILE A 31 6.15 19.04 -9.91
N GLU A 32 5.79 20.25 -9.56
CA GLU A 32 5.85 21.42 -10.45
C GLU A 32 7.30 21.86 -10.73
N GLU A 33 8.17 21.86 -9.76
CA GLU A 33 9.52 22.42 -9.86
C GLU A 33 10.60 21.37 -10.16
N ASP A 34 10.48 20.15 -9.60
CA ASP A 34 11.53 19.13 -9.72
C ASP A 34 11.24 18.08 -10.79
N VAL A 35 9.99 17.63 -10.92
CA VAL A 35 9.62 16.54 -11.84
C VAL A 35 9.05 17.06 -13.15
N GLY A 36 8.09 17.96 -13.09
CA GLY A 36 7.33 18.50 -14.23
C GLY A 36 8.21 19.05 -15.38
N PRO A 37 9.23 19.90 -15.10
CA PRO A 37 10.09 20.43 -16.15
C PRO A 37 10.82 19.36 -16.99
N ARG A 38 10.99 18.17 -16.45
CA ARG A 38 11.63 17.03 -17.15
C ARG A 38 10.68 16.26 -18.06
N LEU A 39 9.36 16.51 -17.94
CA LEU A 39 8.33 15.87 -18.74
C LEU A 39 8.03 16.66 -20.02
N ILE A 40 8.23 17.97 -19.97
CA ILE A 40 7.86 18.86 -21.07
C ILE A 40 8.62 18.46 -22.36
N GLY A 41 7.86 18.27 -23.44
CA GLY A 41 8.39 17.87 -24.73
C GLY A 41 8.79 16.40 -24.85
N GLN A 42 8.54 15.59 -23.81
CA GLN A 42 8.76 14.14 -23.87
C GLN A 42 7.52 13.42 -24.45
N ASP A 43 7.76 12.31 -25.12
CA ASP A 43 6.69 11.41 -25.56
C ASP A 43 6.25 10.52 -24.39
N PRO A 44 4.98 10.58 -23.92
CA PRO A 44 4.51 9.81 -22.76
C PRO A 44 4.62 8.29 -22.94
N ARG A 45 4.70 7.80 -24.17
CA ARG A 45 4.90 6.36 -24.46
C ARG A 45 6.26 5.84 -23.96
N TYR A 46 7.23 6.72 -23.77
CA TYR A 46 8.54 6.39 -23.18
C TYR A 46 8.57 6.57 -21.66
N HIS A 47 7.45 6.29 -20.98
CA HIS A 47 7.31 6.47 -19.54
C HIS A 47 8.44 5.81 -18.72
N THR A 48 8.89 4.61 -19.08
CA THR A 48 10.03 3.95 -18.42
C THR A 48 11.33 4.74 -18.54
N LYS A 49 11.59 5.37 -19.72
CA LYS A 49 12.75 6.25 -19.92
C LYS A 49 12.62 7.48 -19.03
N ILE A 50 11.47 8.14 -19.07
CA ILE A 50 11.17 9.34 -18.28
C ILE A 50 11.39 9.04 -16.79
N PHE A 51 10.76 7.98 -16.27
CA PHE A 51 10.93 7.54 -14.91
C PHE A 51 12.42 7.35 -14.55
N THR A 52 13.15 6.60 -15.38
CA THR A 52 14.56 6.29 -15.15
C THR A 52 15.43 7.55 -15.14
N GLU A 53 15.20 8.49 -16.02
CA GLU A 53 15.95 9.74 -16.09
C GLU A 53 15.68 10.64 -14.88
N VAL A 54 14.40 10.78 -14.49
CA VAL A 54 14.04 11.54 -13.30
C VAL A 54 14.61 10.86 -12.05
N TRP A 55 14.47 9.54 -11.92
CA TRP A 55 15.04 8.79 -10.80
C TRP A 55 16.55 8.97 -10.68
N LYS A 56 17.30 8.87 -11.78
CA LYS A 56 18.76 9.05 -11.79
C LYS A 56 19.20 10.44 -11.33
N THR A 57 18.51 11.47 -11.81
CA THR A 57 18.87 12.88 -11.49
C THR A 57 18.47 13.28 -10.07
N THR A 58 17.52 12.58 -9.49
CA THR A 58 17.00 12.84 -8.13
C THR A 58 17.43 11.79 -7.10
N ALA A 59 18.29 10.84 -7.50
CA ALA A 59 18.66 9.66 -6.71
C ALA A 59 19.17 9.98 -5.28
N LEU A 60 19.79 11.14 -5.06
CA LEU A 60 20.23 11.57 -3.74
C LEU A 60 19.04 11.84 -2.78
N ASN A 61 17.89 12.20 -3.32
CA ASN A 61 16.70 12.62 -2.56
C ASN A 61 15.49 11.70 -2.78
N ALA A 62 15.54 10.78 -3.76
CA ALA A 62 14.40 10.00 -4.22
C ALA A 62 14.23 8.63 -3.53
N ARG A 63 15.08 8.30 -2.54
CA ARG A 63 15.06 6.95 -1.93
C ARG A 63 13.82 6.67 -1.09
N ARG A 64 13.21 7.71 -0.53
CA ARG A 64 11.95 7.69 0.25
C ARG A 64 11.34 9.08 0.30
N GLY A 65 10.05 9.14 0.52
CA GLY A 65 9.33 10.35 0.84
C GLY A 65 8.77 11.07 -0.37
N ILE A 66 8.72 12.39 -0.29
CA ILE A 66 7.89 13.23 -1.17
C ILE A 66 8.23 13.10 -2.65
N LEU A 67 9.50 12.95 -2.98
CA LEU A 67 9.94 12.83 -4.36
C LEU A 67 9.54 11.48 -4.98
N SER A 68 9.58 10.39 -4.21
CA SER A 68 9.08 9.07 -4.67
C SER A 68 7.58 9.10 -4.91
N ILE A 69 6.85 9.81 -4.05
CA ILE A 69 5.40 10.01 -4.20
C ILE A 69 5.10 10.87 -5.44
N ALA A 70 5.89 11.92 -5.68
CA ALA A 70 5.78 12.74 -6.88
C ALA A 70 6.00 11.92 -8.16
N LEU A 71 7.01 11.06 -8.15
CA LEU A 71 7.28 10.13 -9.25
C LEU A 71 6.13 9.14 -9.46
N SER A 72 5.55 8.61 -8.36
CA SER A 72 4.40 7.73 -8.43
C SER A 72 3.21 8.41 -9.09
N ALA A 73 2.88 9.63 -8.67
CA ALA A 73 1.78 10.39 -9.22
C ALA A 73 1.94 10.69 -10.72
N VAL A 74 3.16 11.00 -11.13
CA VAL A 74 3.50 11.24 -12.54
C VAL A 74 3.45 9.94 -13.35
N ASP A 75 3.98 8.83 -12.84
CA ASP A 75 3.92 7.54 -13.51
C ASP A 75 2.49 7.08 -13.75
N LEU A 76 1.60 7.25 -12.76
CA LEU A 76 0.17 6.98 -12.90
C LEU A 76 -0.45 7.82 -14.02
N ALA A 77 -0.17 9.12 -14.07
CA ALA A 77 -0.67 10.00 -15.13
C ALA A 77 -0.14 9.61 -16.52
N LEU A 78 1.12 9.17 -16.62
CA LEU A 78 1.70 8.69 -17.87
C LEU A 78 1.06 7.38 -18.34
N TRP A 79 0.79 6.44 -17.44
CA TRP A 79 0.07 5.21 -17.76
C TRP A 79 -1.37 5.49 -18.22
N ASP A 80 -2.06 6.42 -17.59
CA ASP A 80 -3.39 6.86 -18.01
C ASP A 80 -3.37 7.49 -19.43
N LEU A 81 -2.37 8.34 -19.71
CA LEU A 81 -2.15 8.88 -21.06
C LEU A 81 -1.93 7.78 -22.09
N VAL A 82 -1.07 6.82 -21.81
CA VAL A 82 -0.79 5.70 -22.72
C VAL A 82 -2.05 4.87 -22.94
N GLY A 83 -2.81 4.58 -21.89
CA GLY A 83 -4.08 3.88 -21.99
C GLY A 83 -5.08 4.62 -22.89
N LYS A 84 -5.24 5.92 -22.71
CA LYS A 84 -6.11 6.77 -23.53
C LYS A 84 -5.64 6.85 -24.97
N ALA A 85 -4.34 7.02 -25.21
CA ALA A 85 -3.76 7.08 -26.55
C ALA A 85 -3.94 5.78 -27.34
N LEU A 86 -3.88 4.64 -26.67
CA LEU A 86 -4.06 3.31 -27.25
C LEU A 86 -5.52 2.82 -27.19
N GLN A 87 -6.42 3.59 -26.57
CA GLN A 87 -7.82 3.22 -26.35
C GLN A 87 -7.97 1.86 -25.65
N ALA A 88 -7.07 1.56 -24.70
CA ALA A 88 -7.03 0.33 -23.96
C ALA A 88 -6.87 0.62 -22.45
N PRO A 89 -7.61 -0.05 -21.58
CA PRO A 89 -7.42 0.09 -20.14
C PRO A 89 -6.04 -0.43 -19.73
N VAL A 90 -5.46 0.19 -18.71
CA VAL A 90 -4.08 -0.10 -18.28
C VAL A 90 -3.86 -1.57 -17.96
N TYR A 91 -4.84 -2.27 -17.37
CA TYR A 91 -4.69 -3.69 -17.07
C TYR A 91 -4.43 -4.56 -18.33
N GLN A 92 -4.98 -4.17 -19.49
CA GLN A 92 -4.71 -4.85 -20.76
C GLN A 92 -3.28 -4.60 -21.24
N LEU A 93 -2.77 -3.40 -21.04
CA LEU A 93 -1.38 -3.05 -21.37
C LEU A 93 -0.37 -3.78 -20.47
N LEU A 94 -0.80 -4.15 -19.25
CA LEU A 94 -0.02 -4.93 -18.30
C LEU A 94 -0.06 -6.45 -18.54
N GLY A 95 -0.83 -6.93 -19.53
CA GLY A 95 -0.91 -8.33 -19.90
C GLY A 95 -2.24 -9.03 -19.64
N ALA A 96 -3.25 -8.31 -19.16
CA ALA A 96 -4.66 -8.75 -19.06
C ALA A 96 -4.87 -10.12 -18.38
N PHE A 97 -4.27 -10.35 -17.20
CA PHE A 97 -4.48 -11.60 -16.47
C PHE A 97 -5.93 -11.76 -16.00
N THR A 98 -6.54 -10.67 -15.51
CA THR A 98 -7.95 -10.63 -15.07
C THR A 98 -8.49 -9.22 -15.16
N ASP A 99 -9.80 -9.08 -15.28
CA ASP A 99 -10.56 -7.84 -15.17
C ASP A 99 -11.26 -7.67 -13.81
N GLN A 100 -11.08 -8.64 -12.90
CA GLN A 100 -11.63 -8.65 -11.55
C GLN A 100 -10.54 -8.91 -10.52
N VAL A 101 -10.45 -8.04 -9.52
CA VAL A 101 -9.47 -8.15 -8.43
C VAL A 101 -10.21 -8.28 -7.10
N PRO A 102 -9.90 -9.32 -6.29
CA PRO A 102 -10.43 -9.40 -4.94
C PRO A 102 -9.99 -8.19 -4.11
N CYS A 103 -10.91 -7.63 -3.35
CA CYS A 103 -10.61 -6.52 -2.45
C CYS A 103 -11.20 -6.77 -1.05
N TYR A 104 -10.60 -6.12 -0.06
CA TYR A 104 -11.08 -6.12 1.32
C TYR A 104 -11.40 -4.71 1.78
N ALA A 105 -12.32 -4.56 2.74
CA ALA A 105 -12.59 -3.28 3.36
C ALA A 105 -11.54 -2.99 4.45
N SER A 106 -10.76 -1.93 4.26
CA SER A 106 -9.80 -1.45 5.25
C SER A 106 -10.42 -0.33 6.09
N ALA A 107 -10.71 -0.63 7.36
CA ALA A 107 -11.46 0.25 8.24
C ALA A 107 -11.12 0.01 9.72
N GLY A 108 -12.08 0.02 10.62
CA GLY A 108 -11.86 -0.30 12.04
C GLY A 108 -10.94 0.66 12.76
N LEU A 109 -10.95 1.94 12.33
CA LEU A 109 -10.17 3.00 12.99
C LEU A 109 -10.65 3.21 14.42
N TYR A 110 -9.73 3.66 15.28
CA TYR A 110 -10.09 4.17 16.59
C TYR A 110 -10.89 5.47 16.45
N GLY A 111 -11.90 5.62 17.31
CA GLY A 111 -12.75 6.81 17.29
C GLY A 111 -13.30 7.12 18.68
N LYS A 112 -13.53 8.40 18.97
CA LYS A 112 -14.13 8.81 20.23
C LYS A 112 -15.55 8.20 20.35
N GLY A 113 -15.80 7.44 21.41
CA GLY A 113 -17.08 6.78 21.66
C GLY A 113 -17.38 5.57 20.77
N LYS A 114 -16.41 5.09 20.02
CA LYS A 114 -16.51 3.87 19.23
C LYS A 114 -16.08 2.68 20.08
N ASP A 115 -17.04 2.01 20.66
CA ASP A 115 -16.87 0.78 21.44
C ASP A 115 -16.78 -0.46 20.53
N GLU A 116 -16.65 -1.63 21.15
CA GLU A 116 -16.57 -2.91 20.45
C GLU A 116 -17.84 -3.23 19.64
N THR A 117 -19.00 -2.79 20.11
CA THR A 117 -20.28 -3.00 19.42
C THR A 117 -20.34 -2.19 18.14
N ALA A 118 -20.04 -0.90 18.20
CA ALA A 118 -20.01 -0.01 17.04
C ALA A 118 -18.96 -0.47 16.01
N LEU A 119 -17.81 -0.98 16.47
CA LEU A 119 -16.78 -1.55 15.60
C LEU A 119 -17.28 -2.83 14.90
N ALA A 120 -17.94 -3.72 15.63
CA ALA A 120 -18.51 -4.96 15.09
C ALA A 120 -19.57 -4.67 14.02
N GLU A 121 -20.48 -3.73 14.31
CA GLU A 121 -21.51 -3.28 13.37
C GLU A 121 -20.90 -2.67 12.09
N GLU A 122 -19.87 -1.85 12.23
CA GLU A 122 -19.12 -1.31 11.08
C GLU A 122 -18.59 -2.43 10.18
N MET A 123 -17.94 -3.44 10.75
CA MET A 123 -17.34 -4.53 9.99
C MET A 123 -18.39 -5.43 9.33
N GLN A 124 -19.50 -5.70 10.00
CA GLN A 124 -20.65 -6.38 9.39
C GLN A 124 -21.25 -5.57 8.24
N GLY A 125 -21.29 -4.25 8.37
CA GLY A 125 -21.78 -3.34 7.34
C GLY A 125 -20.98 -3.46 6.03
N TYR A 126 -19.66 -3.69 6.09
CA TYR A 126 -18.85 -3.93 4.90
C TYR A 126 -19.14 -5.30 4.26
N LEU A 127 -19.33 -6.35 5.05
CA LEU A 127 -19.75 -7.64 4.50
C LEU A 127 -21.14 -7.55 3.82
N ALA A 128 -22.05 -6.78 4.40
CA ALA A 128 -23.37 -6.54 3.79
C ALA A 128 -23.29 -5.75 2.46
N GLN A 129 -22.23 -4.96 2.24
CA GLN A 129 -21.95 -4.28 0.98
C GLN A 129 -21.27 -5.18 -0.07
N GLY A 130 -20.96 -6.43 0.28
CA GLY A 130 -20.39 -7.41 -0.65
C GLY A 130 -18.89 -7.64 -0.51
N PHE A 131 -18.20 -6.99 0.44
CA PHE A 131 -16.82 -7.36 0.76
C PHE A 131 -16.78 -8.75 1.43
N SER A 132 -15.81 -9.56 1.05
CA SER A 132 -15.59 -10.88 1.67
C SER A 132 -14.69 -10.82 2.89
N ASP A 133 -13.89 -9.77 3.00
CA ASP A 133 -12.78 -9.67 3.93
C ASP A 133 -12.69 -8.25 4.50
N VAL A 134 -12.17 -8.14 5.73
CA VAL A 134 -12.03 -6.84 6.40
C VAL A 134 -10.69 -6.71 7.10
N LYS A 135 -10.18 -5.47 7.21
CA LYS A 135 -8.98 -5.12 7.96
C LYS A 135 -9.30 -4.06 8.99
N MET A 136 -8.78 -4.21 10.21
CA MET A 136 -8.95 -3.26 11.31
C MET A 136 -7.62 -2.81 11.89
N LYS A 137 -7.61 -1.63 12.52
CA LYS A 137 -6.44 -1.11 13.22
C LYS A 137 -6.31 -1.68 14.62
N VAL A 138 -5.06 -1.99 15.01
CA VAL A 138 -4.64 -2.46 16.33
C VAL A 138 -3.39 -1.71 16.81
N GLY A 139 -3.03 -1.83 18.07
CA GLY A 139 -1.83 -1.21 18.64
C GLY A 139 -2.01 0.23 19.14
N GLY A 140 -3.21 0.79 19.03
CA GLY A 140 -3.52 2.15 19.49
C GLY A 140 -4.07 2.23 20.92
N VAL A 141 -4.39 1.08 21.52
CA VAL A 141 -4.88 0.96 22.91
C VAL A 141 -4.12 -0.14 23.64
N SER A 142 -4.53 -0.50 24.85
CA SER A 142 -3.92 -1.64 25.55
C SER A 142 -4.15 -2.96 24.80
N LEU A 143 -3.25 -3.93 24.98
CA LEU A 143 -3.41 -5.25 24.38
C LEU A 143 -4.75 -5.91 24.76
N GLU A 144 -5.17 -5.75 26.00
CA GLU A 144 -6.42 -6.31 26.48
C GLU A 144 -7.65 -5.71 25.78
N GLU A 145 -7.61 -4.41 25.52
CA GLU A 145 -8.65 -3.71 24.77
C GLU A 145 -8.64 -4.13 23.29
N ASP A 146 -7.47 -4.23 22.67
CA ASP A 146 -7.37 -4.71 21.28
C ASP A 146 -7.84 -6.17 21.15
N VAL A 147 -7.57 -7.04 22.12
CA VAL A 147 -8.11 -8.42 22.14
C VAL A 147 -9.64 -8.41 22.17
N LYS A 148 -10.26 -7.55 22.99
CA LYS A 148 -11.74 -7.41 23.03
C LYS A 148 -12.29 -6.92 21.68
N ARG A 149 -11.64 -5.93 21.07
CA ARG A 149 -12.00 -5.40 19.76
C ARG A 149 -11.91 -6.45 18.65
N VAL A 150 -10.78 -7.18 18.59
CA VAL A 150 -10.56 -8.25 17.60
C VAL A 150 -11.59 -9.38 17.80
N ARG A 151 -11.85 -9.78 19.03
CA ARG A 151 -12.88 -10.77 19.36
C ARG A 151 -14.26 -10.32 18.88
N ALA A 152 -14.68 -9.11 19.22
CA ALA A 152 -15.98 -8.58 18.82
C ALA A 152 -16.17 -8.57 17.30
N VAL A 153 -15.13 -8.17 16.56
CA VAL A 153 -15.13 -8.21 15.09
C VAL A 153 -15.22 -9.65 14.60
N ARG A 154 -14.38 -10.57 15.11
CA ARG A 154 -14.39 -11.98 14.67
C ARG A 154 -15.75 -12.63 14.92
N ASP A 155 -16.33 -12.41 16.11
CA ASP A 155 -17.64 -12.92 16.45
C ASP A 155 -18.73 -12.38 15.49
N ALA A 156 -18.63 -11.13 15.09
CA ALA A 156 -19.58 -10.46 14.20
C ALA A 156 -19.47 -10.90 12.74
N ILE A 157 -18.25 -11.00 12.20
CA ILE A 157 -18.05 -11.36 10.78
C ILE A 157 -18.09 -12.86 10.52
N GLY A 158 -18.03 -13.66 11.58
CA GLY A 158 -18.02 -15.13 11.49
C GLY A 158 -16.69 -15.71 11.00
N PRO A 159 -16.57 -17.05 10.92
CA PRO A 159 -15.29 -17.72 10.65
C PRO A 159 -14.89 -17.72 9.16
N LYS A 160 -15.81 -17.41 8.25
CA LYS A 160 -15.54 -17.48 6.79
C LYS A 160 -14.80 -16.26 6.26
N ALA A 161 -15.07 -15.08 6.81
CA ALA A 161 -14.44 -13.85 6.39
C ALA A 161 -13.00 -13.79 6.91
N ARG A 162 -12.05 -13.39 6.06
CA ARG A 162 -10.68 -13.13 6.51
C ARG A 162 -10.66 -11.83 7.30
N LEU A 163 -10.04 -11.89 8.46
CA LEU A 163 -9.79 -10.73 9.30
C LEU A 163 -8.30 -10.41 9.28
N MET A 164 -7.93 -9.24 8.82
CA MET A 164 -6.59 -8.71 8.88
C MET A 164 -6.49 -7.66 9.97
N VAL A 165 -5.31 -7.54 10.57
CA VAL A 165 -5.03 -6.51 11.59
C VAL A 165 -3.81 -5.70 11.18
N ASP A 166 -3.86 -4.39 11.45
CA ASP A 166 -2.82 -3.45 11.05
C ASP A 166 -2.38 -2.61 12.25
N ALA A 167 -1.12 -2.79 12.64
CA ALA A 167 -0.50 -2.11 13.76
C ALA A 167 0.13 -0.76 13.38
N ASN A 168 0.18 -0.41 12.10
CA ASN A 168 0.60 0.87 11.58
C ASN A 168 1.94 1.36 12.20
N TYR A 169 2.91 0.44 12.30
CA TYR A 169 4.28 0.67 12.79
C TYR A 169 4.39 1.09 14.27
N THR A 170 3.34 0.91 15.08
CA THR A 170 3.30 1.43 16.46
C THR A 170 3.97 0.53 17.48
N LEU A 171 4.33 -0.70 17.12
CA LEU A 171 4.85 -1.68 18.04
C LEU A 171 6.38 -1.82 17.94
N ASN A 172 6.93 -2.62 18.85
CA ASN A 172 8.27 -3.18 18.77
C ASN A 172 8.20 -4.72 18.74
N VAL A 173 9.32 -5.38 18.48
CA VAL A 173 9.36 -6.85 18.35
C VAL A 173 8.70 -7.59 19.53
N PRO A 174 9.01 -7.33 20.82
CA PRO A 174 8.35 -8.02 21.92
C PRO A 174 6.85 -7.80 22.00
N LYS A 175 6.38 -6.56 21.74
CA LYS A 175 4.94 -6.24 21.75
C LYS A 175 4.22 -6.90 20.57
N SER A 176 4.84 -6.92 19.38
CA SER A 176 4.28 -7.56 18.20
C SER A 176 4.09 -9.06 18.41
N LEU A 177 5.09 -9.75 18.96
CA LEU A 177 5.00 -11.18 19.26
C LEU A 177 3.94 -11.48 20.34
N LYS A 178 3.86 -10.66 21.40
CA LYS A 178 2.83 -10.81 22.43
C LYS A 178 1.43 -10.58 21.85
N MET A 179 1.27 -9.61 20.97
CA MET A 179 0.00 -9.34 20.28
C MET A 179 -0.38 -10.49 19.35
N ALA A 180 0.54 -10.98 18.54
CA ALA A 180 0.29 -12.09 17.64
C ALA A 180 -0.14 -13.36 18.39
N GLN A 181 0.50 -13.67 19.51
CA GLN A 181 0.08 -14.78 20.38
C GLN A 181 -1.33 -14.58 20.97
N ALA A 182 -1.65 -13.35 21.42
CA ALA A 182 -2.99 -13.07 21.96
C ALA A 182 -4.09 -13.12 20.90
N PHE A 183 -3.74 -12.90 19.64
CA PHE A 183 -4.68 -12.92 18.50
C PHE A 183 -4.79 -14.29 17.81
N GLU A 184 -3.91 -15.24 18.12
CA GLU A 184 -3.93 -16.58 17.52
C GLU A 184 -5.32 -17.27 17.53
N PRO A 185 -6.14 -17.20 18.61
CA PRO A 185 -7.46 -17.81 18.64
C PRO A 185 -8.48 -17.21 17.67
N TYR A 186 -8.18 -16.04 17.08
CA TYR A 186 -9.11 -15.32 16.20
C TYR A 186 -8.80 -15.51 14.71
N GLU A 187 -7.90 -16.43 14.36
CA GLU A 187 -7.59 -16.79 12.96
C GLU A 187 -7.31 -15.55 12.07
N ILE A 188 -6.38 -14.71 12.54
CA ILE A 188 -5.97 -13.50 11.81
C ILE A 188 -5.21 -13.90 10.55
N TYR A 189 -5.61 -13.34 9.41
CA TYR A 189 -5.04 -13.65 8.11
C TYR A 189 -3.63 -13.10 7.93
N TRP A 190 -3.39 -11.84 8.37
CA TRP A 190 -2.05 -11.25 8.52
C TRP A 190 -2.00 -10.19 9.60
N LEU A 191 -0.79 -9.96 10.13
CA LEU A 191 -0.43 -8.81 10.95
C LEU A 191 0.36 -7.82 10.08
N GLU A 192 -0.25 -6.67 9.77
CA GLU A 192 0.32 -5.64 8.92
C GLU A 192 1.15 -4.67 9.73
N ALA A 193 2.32 -4.28 9.17
CA ALA A 193 3.17 -3.20 9.66
C ALA A 193 3.39 -3.21 11.19
N PRO A 194 3.89 -4.33 11.78
CA PRO A 194 3.98 -4.46 13.24
C PRO A 194 5.03 -3.57 13.88
N VAL A 195 6.19 -3.36 13.22
CA VAL A 195 7.33 -2.59 13.73
C VAL A 195 7.71 -1.48 12.78
N SER A 196 8.58 -0.56 13.22
CA SER A 196 9.10 0.51 12.35
C SER A 196 9.56 -0.04 10.99
N PRO A 197 9.24 0.62 9.87
CA PRO A 197 9.70 0.19 8.56
C PRO A 197 11.23 0.22 8.42
N ASP A 198 11.94 0.95 9.30
CA ASP A 198 13.40 0.96 9.35
C ASP A 198 14.00 -0.26 10.06
N ASP A 199 13.19 -1.00 10.83
CA ASP A 199 13.64 -2.20 11.55
C ASP A 199 13.33 -3.50 10.77
N VAL A 200 13.97 -3.66 9.61
CA VAL A 200 13.81 -4.84 8.76
C VAL A 200 14.19 -6.13 9.51
N SER A 201 15.23 -6.09 10.31
CA SER A 201 15.67 -7.25 11.10
C SER A 201 14.68 -7.60 12.20
N GLY A 202 14.10 -6.60 12.86
CA GLY A 202 13.03 -6.79 13.84
C GLY A 202 11.76 -7.34 13.18
N GLN A 203 11.39 -6.84 12.02
CA GLN A 203 10.25 -7.35 11.27
C GLN A 203 10.47 -8.80 10.83
N ALA A 204 11.67 -9.15 10.34
CA ALA A 204 12.03 -10.53 10.03
C ALA A 204 11.93 -11.45 11.24
N LYS A 205 12.35 -10.98 12.42
CA LYS A 205 12.20 -11.73 13.68
C LYS A 205 10.72 -11.91 14.06
N VAL A 206 9.89 -10.87 13.88
CA VAL A 206 8.44 -11.01 14.11
C VAL A 206 7.86 -12.04 13.14
N ASN A 207 8.18 -11.96 11.86
CA ASN A 207 7.67 -12.88 10.84
C ASN A 207 8.06 -14.34 11.14
N ALA A 208 9.31 -14.57 11.58
CA ALA A 208 9.80 -15.92 11.86
C ALA A 208 9.20 -16.55 13.14
N LEU A 209 8.78 -15.76 14.11
CA LEU A 209 8.34 -16.25 15.43
C LEU A 209 6.85 -16.05 15.71
N SER A 210 6.16 -15.29 14.87
CA SER A 210 4.73 -15.02 15.00
C SER A 210 3.91 -16.21 14.47
N PRO A 211 2.81 -16.62 15.14
CA PRO A 211 1.84 -17.54 14.57
C PRO A 211 1.02 -16.91 13.42
N ILE A 212 1.08 -15.58 13.28
CA ILE A 212 0.36 -14.81 12.25
C ILE A 212 1.40 -14.30 11.25
N PRO A 213 1.23 -14.55 9.93
CA PRO A 213 2.16 -14.05 8.92
C PRO A 213 2.18 -12.52 8.87
N VAL A 214 3.35 -11.95 8.58
CA VAL A 214 3.53 -10.50 8.50
C VAL A 214 3.26 -10.00 7.08
N CYS A 215 2.51 -8.91 6.98
CA CYS A 215 2.26 -8.16 5.76
C CYS A 215 2.94 -6.77 5.85
N GLY A 216 3.50 -6.30 4.75
CA GLY A 216 4.10 -4.97 4.68
C GLY A 216 4.99 -4.76 3.45
N ASN A 217 5.47 -3.56 3.19
CA ASN A 217 5.20 -2.32 3.93
C ASN A 217 4.74 -1.26 2.93
N GLU A 218 3.57 -0.72 3.09
CA GLU A 218 2.96 0.27 2.17
C GLU A 218 3.73 1.60 2.09
N THR A 219 4.58 1.89 3.08
CA THR A 219 5.41 3.10 3.12
C THR A 219 6.72 2.98 2.35
N GLU A 220 7.05 1.77 1.86
CA GLU A 220 8.31 1.55 1.17
C GLU A 220 8.25 1.97 -0.30
N THR A 221 9.40 2.40 -0.81
CA THR A 221 9.54 2.90 -2.16
C THR A 221 10.70 2.23 -2.89
N GLY A 222 10.47 1.92 -4.16
CA GLY A 222 11.46 1.33 -5.05
C GLY A 222 11.76 -0.15 -4.79
N ILE A 223 12.07 -0.85 -5.86
CA ILE A 223 12.33 -2.31 -5.83
C ILE A 223 13.44 -2.72 -4.86
N ASP A 224 14.43 -1.86 -4.62
CA ASP A 224 15.55 -2.18 -3.73
C ASP A 224 15.12 -2.40 -2.28
N ARG A 225 14.11 -1.64 -1.81
CA ARG A 225 13.56 -1.81 -0.47
C ARG A 225 12.77 -3.10 -0.35
N PHE A 226 11.96 -3.41 -1.35
CA PHE A 226 11.22 -4.68 -1.37
C PHE A 226 12.15 -5.87 -1.52
N ARG A 227 13.25 -5.77 -2.28
CA ARG A 227 14.31 -6.79 -2.30
C ARG A 227 14.87 -7.03 -0.90
N GLU A 228 15.13 -5.97 -0.14
CA GLU A 228 15.64 -6.08 1.24
C GLU A 228 14.63 -6.81 2.14
N LEU A 229 13.36 -6.40 2.14
CA LEU A 229 12.29 -7.08 2.90
C LEU A 229 12.19 -8.57 2.56
N ILE A 230 12.18 -8.89 1.27
CA ILE A 230 12.03 -10.25 0.76
C ILE A 230 13.24 -11.11 1.13
N THR A 231 14.47 -10.64 0.87
CA THR A 231 15.69 -11.41 1.11
C THR A 231 15.97 -11.63 2.60
N HIS A 232 15.50 -10.72 3.47
CA HIS A 232 15.55 -10.90 4.92
C HIS A 232 14.37 -11.71 5.48
N ARG A 233 13.44 -12.15 4.63
CA ARG A 233 12.21 -12.83 5.04
C ARG A 233 11.42 -12.02 6.07
N ALA A 234 11.36 -10.71 5.86
CA ALA A 234 10.68 -9.80 6.76
C ALA A 234 9.16 -9.78 6.59
N VAL A 235 8.65 -10.35 5.50
CA VAL A 235 7.23 -10.42 5.16
C VAL A 235 6.87 -11.75 4.51
N GLU A 236 5.63 -12.21 4.72
CA GLU A 236 4.98 -13.29 3.96
C GLU A 236 4.05 -12.73 2.87
N PHE A 237 3.53 -11.51 3.06
CA PHE A 237 2.75 -10.78 2.06
C PHE A 237 3.49 -9.50 1.72
N VAL A 238 3.87 -9.34 0.46
CA VAL A 238 4.51 -8.12 -0.04
C VAL A 238 3.43 -7.09 -0.31
N GLN A 239 3.39 -6.04 0.49
CA GLN A 239 2.40 -4.98 0.34
C GLN A 239 3.09 -3.69 -0.09
N PHE A 240 2.55 -3.04 -1.12
CA PHE A 240 2.99 -1.73 -1.60
C PHE A 240 1.79 -0.89 -2.03
N ASP A 241 2.01 0.42 -2.06
CA ASP A 241 1.03 1.40 -2.56
C ASP A 241 1.55 2.00 -3.86
N ILE A 242 0.79 1.88 -4.95
CA ILE A 242 1.21 2.41 -6.26
C ILE A 242 1.27 3.93 -6.29
N ALA A 243 0.56 4.62 -5.39
CA ALA A 243 0.65 6.06 -5.24
C ALA A 243 1.89 6.52 -4.43
N ALA A 244 2.72 5.57 -3.95
CA ALA A 244 3.91 5.83 -3.13
C ALA A 244 5.16 5.09 -3.58
N CYS A 245 5.05 3.85 -4.07
CA CYS A 245 6.19 2.96 -4.33
C CYS A 245 7.02 3.32 -5.59
N GLY A 246 6.55 4.21 -6.43
CA GLY A 246 7.13 4.57 -7.73
C GLY A 246 6.16 4.35 -8.90
N GLY A 247 4.85 4.30 -8.61
CA GLY A 247 3.80 4.13 -9.60
C GLY A 247 3.58 2.69 -10.06
N ILE A 248 2.82 2.54 -11.13
CA ILE A 248 2.53 1.24 -11.76
C ILE A 248 3.80 0.58 -12.29
N SER A 249 4.71 1.37 -12.88
CA SER A 249 5.96 0.87 -13.44
C SER A 249 6.82 0.16 -12.39
N GLU A 250 6.99 0.76 -11.23
CA GLU A 250 7.79 0.18 -10.15
C GLU A 250 7.00 -0.90 -9.40
N GLY A 251 5.69 -0.71 -9.19
CA GLY A 251 4.81 -1.70 -8.59
C GLY A 251 4.82 -3.03 -9.33
N ARG A 252 4.81 -3.00 -10.68
CA ARG A 252 4.97 -4.21 -11.50
C ARG A 252 6.30 -4.92 -11.24
N ARG A 253 7.41 -4.19 -11.19
CA ARG A 253 8.73 -4.77 -10.91
C ARG A 253 8.81 -5.40 -9.52
N ILE A 254 8.16 -4.77 -8.53
CA ILE A 254 8.04 -5.30 -7.17
C ILE A 254 7.24 -6.60 -7.17
N ALA A 255 6.12 -6.64 -7.90
CA ALA A 255 5.30 -7.85 -8.02
C ALA A 255 6.04 -9.00 -8.72
N ASP A 256 6.77 -8.71 -9.80
CA ASP A 256 7.61 -9.69 -10.50
C ASP A 256 8.73 -10.24 -9.57
N LEU A 257 9.34 -9.37 -8.77
CA LEU A 257 10.32 -9.77 -7.77
C LEU A 257 9.70 -10.68 -6.70
N ALA A 258 8.55 -10.30 -6.13
CA ALA A 258 7.84 -11.11 -5.15
C ALA A 258 7.47 -12.49 -5.70
N ALA A 259 6.97 -12.54 -6.94
CA ALA A 259 6.64 -13.78 -7.64
C ALA A 259 7.86 -14.71 -7.80
N ALA A 260 9.04 -14.15 -8.09
CA ALA A 260 10.30 -14.92 -8.18
C ALA A 260 10.71 -15.58 -6.83
N PHE A 261 10.23 -15.04 -5.71
CA PHE A 261 10.41 -15.61 -4.37
C PHE A 261 9.19 -16.38 -3.86
N HIS A 262 8.18 -16.60 -4.71
CA HIS A 262 6.91 -17.29 -4.37
C HIS A 262 6.09 -16.59 -3.27
N LEU A 263 6.23 -15.27 -3.14
CA LEU A 263 5.49 -14.47 -2.18
C LEU A 263 4.29 -13.81 -2.85
N PRO A 264 3.11 -13.86 -2.23
CA PRO A 264 1.93 -13.14 -2.71
C PRO A 264 2.10 -11.63 -2.52
N CYS A 265 1.52 -10.86 -3.46
CA CYS A 265 1.38 -9.42 -3.34
C CYS A 265 -0.02 -9.03 -2.92
N THR A 266 -0.11 -7.96 -2.15
CA THR A 266 -1.35 -7.24 -1.86
C THR A 266 -1.10 -5.75 -2.04
N LEU A 267 -2.11 -5.03 -2.52
CA LEU A 267 -1.99 -3.60 -2.68
C LEU A 267 -2.59 -2.87 -1.48
N HIS A 268 -1.88 -1.85 -1.02
CA HIS A 268 -2.45 -0.82 -0.17
C HIS A 268 -3.11 0.23 -1.07
N ALA A 269 -4.30 0.65 -0.70
CA ALA A 269 -4.99 1.76 -1.34
C ALA A 269 -5.76 2.52 -0.27
N SER A 270 -5.55 3.81 -0.17
CA SER A 270 -6.17 4.65 0.87
C SER A 270 -6.68 5.98 0.35
N SER A 271 -6.62 6.20 -0.94
CA SER A 271 -6.86 7.53 -1.51
C SER A 271 -8.16 7.57 -2.32
N THR A 272 -8.08 7.68 -3.63
CA THR A 272 -9.25 7.76 -4.51
C THR A 272 -9.43 6.47 -5.30
N GLY A 273 -10.38 6.47 -6.23
CA GLY A 273 -10.58 5.36 -7.17
C GLY A 273 -9.77 5.49 -8.47
N ILE A 274 -8.72 6.33 -8.45
CA ILE A 274 -7.83 6.57 -9.60
C ILE A 274 -6.70 5.56 -9.60
#